data_c5dc2e463af6cfb7b11a2edf1318fd59
#
_entry.id   c5dc2e463af6cfb7b11a2edf1318fd59
#
_cell.length_a   1.000
_cell.length_b   1.000
_cell.length_c   1.000
_cell.angle_alpha   90.00
_cell.angle_beta   90.00
_cell.angle_gamma   90.00
#
_symmetry.space_group_name_H-M   'P 1'
#
loop_
_entity.id
_entity.type
_entity.pdbx_description
1 polymer ?
#
loop_
_entity_poly.entity_id
_entity_poly.type
_entity_poly.pdbx_seq_one_letter_code
_entity_poly.pdbx_strand_id
1 'polypeptide(L)'
;VSHPGIPPAKAVVVAMSIGILETGRPAPALASRHGDYVEMAAGLLAAGAPTPLPEVARFAVIDGEFPDSATRCDAWVVTGSRHSATEEAPWMLRLEALLREAVAAGRPVIGLCFGHQILAKALGGRVEPSPFGWQLGLQDYRVVDAPDWLAGLGPTIGLNAIHQDHVSVVPPGARLLATAPHCPNAALVYGKAAISFQGHPEFTRDFERDLLALYGGDTLPADRAGQALAAMEGGGLTADALTIADALRRFIAEK
;
A
#
# COMPACT_ATOMS: atom_id res chain seq x y z
N VAL A 1 53.82 24.29 -22.72
CA VAL A 1 53.54 23.05 -22.04
C VAL A 1 52.06 23.12 -21.64
N SER A 2 51.17 22.50 -22.47
CA SER A 2 49.73 22.47 -22.23
C SER A 2 49.42 21.28 -21.32
N HIS A 3 48.80 21.53 -20.19
CA HIS A 3 48.32 20.47 -19.31
C HIS A 3 47.00 19.86 -19.90
N PRO A 4 46.90 18.54 -20.03
CA PRO A 4 45.65 17.93 -20.44
C PRO A 4 44.62 18.08 -19.30
N GLY A 5 43.50 18.73 -19.59
CA GLY A 5 42.38 18.87 -18.67
C GLY A 5 41.81 17.50 -18.30
N ILE A 6 41.60 17.27 -16.99
CA ILE A 6 40.93 16.11 -16.44
C ILE A 6 39.46 16.16 -16.93
N PRO A 7 38.97 15.12 -17.61
CA PRO A 7 37.57 15.10 -18.02
C PRO A 7 36.67 15.13 -16.77
N PRO A 8 35.49 15.82 -16.81
CA PRO A 8 34.58 15.84 -15.71
C PRO A 8 34.12 14.41 -15.40
N ALA A 9 34.16 14.04 -14.12
CA ALA A 9 33.62 12.77 -13.65
C ALA A 9 32.14 12.65 -14.10
N LYS A 10 31.83 11.59 -14.82
CA LYS A 10 30.43 11.27 -15.14
C LYS A 10 29.68 11.15 -13.82
N ALA A 11 28.66 12.00 -13.61
CA ALA A 11 27.75 11.85 -12.49
C ALA A 11 27.17 10.44 -12.59
N VAL A 12 27.44 9.60 -11.59
CA VAL A 12 26.78 8.31 -11.43
C VAL A 12 25.34 8.67 -11.03
N VAL A 13 24.42 8.59 -11.98
CA VAL A 13 22.99 8.62 -11.67
C VAL A 13 22.74 7.33 -10.91
N VAL A 14 22.69 7.42 -9.58
CA VAL A 14 22.25 6.30 -8.75
C VAL A 14 20.78 6.08 -9.11
N ALA A 15 20.48 4.96 -9.74
CA ALA A 15 19.10 4.61 -10.05
C ALA A 15 18.34 4.49 -8.73
N MET A 16 17.20 5.19 -8.62
CA MET A 16 16.31 5.11 -7.48
C MET A 16 15.90 3.65 -7.26
N SER A 17 15.75 3.23 -6.01
CA SER A 17 15.35 1.88 -5.62
C SER A 17 14.09 1.91 -4.75
N ILE A 18 13.16 0.97 -4.99
CA ILE A 18 11.93 0.82 -4.21
C ILE A 18 12.00 -0.51 -3.47
N GLY A 19 11.92 -0.46 -2.14
CA GLY A 19 11.80 -1.66 -1.32
C GLY A 19 10.33 -2.03 -1.09
N ILE A 20 9.96 -3.27 -1.37
CA ILE A 20 8.63 -3.79 -1.02
C ILE A 20 8.77 -4.74 0.16
N LEU A 21 8.12 -4.37 1.26
CA LEU A 21 8.07 -5.12 2.51
C LEU A 21 6.88 -6.08 2.43
N GLU A 22 7.17 -7.35 2.16
CA GLU A 22 6.18 -8.41 2.02
C GLU A 22 5.69 -8.86 3.39
N THR A 23 4.43 -8.56 3.70
CA THR A 23 3.78 -8.86 4.97
C THR A 23 2.76 -9.99 4.87
N GLY A 24 2.52 -10.50 3.67
CA GLY A 24 1.58 -11.59 3.41
C GLY A 24 1.67 -12.12 1.99
N ARG A 25 1.00 -13.25 1.76
CA ARG A 25 0.92 -13.91 0.46
C ARG A 25 -0.50 -14.36 0.18
N PRO A 26 -0.99 -14.27 -1.06
CA PRO A 26 -2.24 -14.90 -1.45
C PRO A 26 -2.10 -16.42 -1.43
N ALA A 27 -3.24 -17.13 -1.43
CA ALA A 27 -3.22 -18.59 -1.61
C ALA A 27 -2.52 -18.96 -2.93
N PRO A 28 -1.83 -20.14 -3.00
CA PRO A 28 -1.10 -20.55 -4.21
C PRO A 28 -1.97 -20.54 -5.48
N ALA A 29 -3.24 -20.90 -5.38
CA ALA A 29 -4.18 -20.88 -6.51
C ALA A 29 -4.43 -19.46 -7.05
N LEU A 30 -4.44 -18.44 -6.18
CA LEU A 30 -4.56 -17.04 -6.58
C LEU A 30 -3.22 -16.52 -7.11
N ALA A 31 -2.12 -16.82 -6.41
CA ALA A 31 -0.79 -16.39 -6.82
C ALA A 31 -0.41 -16.89 -8.22
N SER A 32 -0.77 -18.12 -8.57
CA SER A 32 -0.48 -18.69 -9.90
C SER A 32 -1.21 -17.99 -11.05
N ARG A 33 -2.33 -17.31 -10.77
CA ARG A 33 -3.16 -16.61 -11.78
C ARG A 33 -2.90 -15.11 -11.84
N HIS A 34 -2.64 -14.51 -10.68
CA HIS A 34 -2.64 -13.06 -10.53
C HIS A 34 -1.29 -12.49 -10.05
N GLY A 35 -0.33 -13.35 -9.72
CA GLY A 35 0.89 -12.95 -9.03
C GLY A 35 0.71 -12.85 -7.52
N ASP A 36 1.78 -12.50 -6.81
CA ASP A 36 1.76 -12.27 -5.37
C ASP A 36 1.58 -10.77 -5.03
N TYR A 37 1.47 -10.46 -3.73
CA TYR A 37 1.23 -9.08 -3.29
C TYR A 37 2.39 -8.12 -3.62
N VAL A 38 3.62 -8.62 -3.74
CA VAL A 38 4.78 -7.81 -4.16
C VAL A 38 4.66 -7.48 -5.64
N GLU A 39 4.30 -8.46 -6.47
CA GLU A 39 4.08 -8.29 -7.91
C GLU A 39 2.89 -7.35 -8.18
N MET A 40 1.80 -7.46 -7.39
CA MET A 40 0.65 -6.55 -7.50
C MET A 40 1.02 -5.12 -7.12
N ALA A 41 1.76 -4.91 -6.04
CA ALA A 41 2.21 -3.58 -5.63
C ALA A 41 3.17 -2.96 -6.66
N ALA A 42 4.12 -3.74 -7.19
CA ALA A 42 4.98 -3.31 -8.28
C ALA A 42 4.17 -3.02 -9.55
N GLY A 43 3.19 -3.87 -9.88
CA GLY A 43 2.26 -3.70 -11.00
C GLY A 43 1.45 -2.41 -10.91
N LEU A 44 0.95 -2.05 -9.71
CA LEU A 44 0.30 -0.76 -9.47
C LEU A 44 1.24 0.40 -9.84
N LEU A 45 2.46 0.39 -9.31
CA LEU A 45 3.42 1.48 -9.59
C LEU A 45 3.84 1.51 -11.08
N ALA A 46 3.83 0.39 -11.78
CA ALA A 46 4.13 0.31 -13.20
C ALA A 46 2.95 0.74 -14.09
N ALA A 47 1.72 0.67 -13.57
CA ALA A 47 0.51 0.94 -14.35
C ALA A 47 0.49 2.37 -14.89
N GLY A 48 0.45 2.52 -16.23
CA GLY A 48 0.47 3.83 -16.89
C GLY A 48 1.78 4.61 -16.76
N ALA A 49 2.86 3.99 -16.25
CA ALA A 49 4.16 4.64 -16.14
C ALA A 49 4.75 4.94 -17.52
N PRO A 50 5.26 6.17 -17.78
CA PRO A 50 5.88 6.52 -19.07
C PRO A 50 7.26 5.87 -19.26
N THR A 51 7.89 5.42 -18.18
CA THR A 51 9.20 4.74 -18.17
C THR A 51 9.14 3.51 -17.26
N PRO A 52 10.03 2.52 -17.45
CA PRO A 52 10.13 1.41 -16.52
C PRO A 52 10.34 1.87 -15.08
N LEU A 53 9.81 1.10 -14.13
CA LEU A 53 10.05 1.37 -12.72
C LEU A 53 11.54 1.33 -12.39
N PRO A 54 11.95 2.05 -11.33
CA PRO A 54 13.24 1.85 -10.68
C PRO A 54 13.43 0.39 -10.24
N GLU A 55 14.65 0.07 -9.78
CA GLU A 55 14.92 -1.25 -9.20
C GLU A 55 13.94 -1.53 -8.04
N VAL A 56 13.27 -2.68 -8.09
CA VAL A 56 12.36 -3.14 -7.03
C VAL A 56 13.05 -4.25 -6.26
N ALA A 57 13.27 -4.03 -4.96
CA ALA A 57 13.83 -5.01 -4.04
C ALA A 57 12.71 -5.57 -3.13
N ARG A 58 12.62 -6.90 -3.03
CA ARG A 58 11.69 -7.61 -2.15
C ARG A 58 12.36 -7.92 -0.81
N PHE A 59 11.63 -7.74 0.28
CA PHE A 59 12.01 -8.13 1.62
C PHE A 59 10.85 -8.91 2.27
N ALA A 60 11.01 -10.21 2.46
CA ALA A 60 10.00 -11.08 3.06
C ALA A 60 9.99 -10.90 4.60
N VAL A 61 9.54 -9.74 5.07
CA VAL A 61 9.55 -9.39 6.49
C VAL A 61 8.69 -10.33 7.32
N ILE A 62 7.65 -10.93 6.73
CA ILE A 62 6.85 -11.98 7.36
C ILE A 62 7.68 -13.22 7.73
N ASP A 63 8.73 -13.52 6.96
CA ASP A 63 9.68 -14.63 7.20
C ASP A 63 10.91 -14.17 8.02
N GLY A 64 10.96 -12.90 8.42
CA GLY A 64 12.09 -12.33 9.15
C GLY A 64 13.21 -11.77 8.27
N GLU A 65 13.03 -11.73 6.96
CA GLU A 65 13.98 -11.16 5.99
C GLU A 65 13.78 -9.64 5.89
N PHE A 66 14.55 -8.91 6.66
CA PHE A 66 14.50 -7.46 6.71
C PHE A 66 15.68 -6.82 6.00
N PRO A 67 15.52 -5.59 5.46
CA PRO A 67 16.67 -4.81 5.04
C PRO A 67 17.60 -4.55 6.24
N ASP A 68 18.87 -4.31 5.94
CA ASP A 68 19.91 -3.98 6.92
C ASP A 68 19.73 -2.57 7.50
N SER A 69 19.05 -1.67 6.80
CA SER A 69 18.70 -0.33 7.27
C SER A 69 17.42 0.21 6.62
N ALA A 70 16.78 1.18 7.27
CA ALA A 70 15.63 1.91 6.73
C ALA A 70 15.98 2.80 5.52
N THR A 71 17.27 3.03 5.27
CA THR A 71 17.77 3.81 4.14
C THR A 71 18.32 2.94 2.99
N ARG A 72 18.15 1.61 3.07
CA ARG A 72 18.60 0.65 2.04
C ARG A 72 17.95 0.92 0.68
N CYS A 73 16.70 1.37 0.68
CA CYS A 73 15.99 1.79 -0.51
C CYS A 73 15.57 3.27 -0.39
N ASP A 74 15.27 3.88 -1.54
CA ASP A 74 14.87 5.28 -1.61
C ASP A 74 13.41 5.50 -1.24
N ALA A 75 12.57 4.46 -1.39
CA ALA A 75 11.18 4.44 -0.99
C ALA A 75 10.76 3.04 -0.53
N TRP A 76 9.68 2.96 0.24
CA TRP A 76 9.15 1.73 0.80
C TRP A 76 7.67 1.56 0.47
N VAL A 77 7.27 0.33 0.13
CA VAL A 77 5.87 -0.09 0.05
C VAL A 77 5.65 -1.23 1.03
N VAL A 78 4.61 -1.15 1.84
CA VAL A 78 4.18 -2.22 2.76
C VAL A 78 2.92 -2.85 2.20
N THR A 79 2.96 -4.14 1.94
CA THR A 79 1.84 -4.88 1.32
C THR A 79 0.69 -5.15 2.28
N GLY A 80 -0.41 -5.69 1.77
CA GLY A 80 -1.46 -6.31 2.56
C GLY A 80 -1.02 -7.60 3.24
N SER A 81 -1.79 -8.04 4.23
CA SER A 81 -1.57 -9.28 4.97
C SER A 81 -2.89 -9.91 5.38
N ARG A 82 -2.89 -11.23 5.63
CA ARG A 82 -3.98 -11.95 6.31
C ARG A 82 -3.89 -11.87 7.83
N HIS A 83 -2.74 -11.43 8.36
CA HIS A 83 -2.55 -11.18 9.78
C HIS A 83 -3.30 -9.92 10.22
N SER A 84 -3.74 -9.89 11.47
CA SER A 84 -4.22 -8.66 12.09
C SER A 84 -3.05 -7.79 12.56
N ALA A 85 -3.09 -6.51 12.30
CA ALA A 85 -2.12 -5.56 12.84
C ALA A 85 -2.24 -5.38 14.37
N THR A 86 -3.28 -5.98 15.00
CA THR A 86 -3.44 -6.04 16.44
C THR A 86 -2.61 -7.16 17.10
N GLU A 87 -2.11 -8.12 16.29
CA GLU A 87 -1.14 -9.11 16.77
C GLU A 87 0.18 -8.41 17.12
N GLU A 88 0.89 -8.94 18.10
CA GLU A 88 2.20 -8.43 18.51
C GLU A 88 3.31 -9.43 18.15
N ALA A 89 3.24 -9.98 16.91
CA ALA A 89 4.25 -10.89 16.43
C ALA A 89 5.62 -10.20 16.33
N PRO A 90 6.74 -10.89 16.64
CA PRO A 90 8.06 -10.29 16.66
C PRO A 90 8.44 -9.56 15.35
N TRP A 91 8.05 -10.11 14.20
CA TRP A 91 8.29 -9.47 12.90
C TRP A 91 7.49 -8.16 12.73
N MET A 92 6.28 -8.06 13.28
CA MET A 92 5.48 -6.84 13.24
C MET A 92 6.11 -5.73 14.09
N LEU A 93 6.58 -6.03 15.29
CA LEU A 93 7.27 -5.07 16.15
C LEU A 93 8.56 -4.54 15.48
N ARG A 94 9.30 -5.43 14.79
CA ARG A 94 10.47 -5.05 14.02
C ARG A 94 10.10 -4.20 12.80
N LEU A 95 8.99 -4.52 12.13
CA LEU A 95 8.47 -3.74 11.01
C LEU A 95 8.06 -2.33 11.46
N GLU A 96 7.36 -2.20 12.59
CA GLU A 96 7.01 -0.88 13.15
C GLU A 96 8.27 -0.04 13.42
N ALA A 97 9.33 -0.64 13.97
CA ALA A 97 10.60 0.06 14.20
C ALA A 97 11.21 0.55 12.87
N LEU A 98 11.30 -0.33 11.87
CA LEU A 98 11.80 0.00 10.53
C LEU A 98 10.99 1.15 9.89
N LEU A 99 9.66 1.13 10.02
CA LEU A 99 8.80 2.18 9.45
C LEU A 99 9.01 3.53 10.13
N ARG A 100 9.17 3.55 11.47
CA ARG A 100 9.54 4.79 12.21
C ARG A 100 10.86 5.35 11.73
N GLU A 101 11.87 4.49 11.56
CA GLU A 101 13.19 4.89 11.08
C GLU A 101 13.13 5.41 9.63
N ALA A 102 12.38 4.74 8.73
CA ALA A 102 12.23 5.16 7.35
C ALA A 102 11.58 6.54 7.24
N VAL A 103 10.48 6.77 7.98
CA VAL A 103 9.79 8.06 8.04
C VAL A 103 10.70 9.14 8.62
N ALA A 104 11.43 8.85 9.70
CA ALA A 104 12.37 9.79 10.31
C ALA A 104 13.57 10.12 9.39
N ALA A 105 13.99 9.17 8.56
CA ALA A 105 15.04 9.37 7.55
C ALA A 105 14.52 10.07 6.27
N GLY A 106 13.24 10.45 6.22
CA GLY A 106 12.61 11.11 5.08
C GLY A 106 12.42 10.19 3.87
N ARG A 107 12.44 8.87 4.06
CA ARG A 107 12.14 7.91 2.98
C ARG A 107 10.62 7.81 2.79
N PRO A 108 10.08 7.98 1.55
CA PRO A 108 8.67 7.81 1.27
C PRO A 108 8.19 6.41 1.68
N VAL A 109 7.07 6.35 2.39
CA VAL A 109 6.43 5.07 2.77
C VAL A 109 5.00 5.05 2.23
N ILE A 110 4.65 3.95 1.55
CA ILE A 110 3.31 3.66 1.06
C ILE A 110 2.79 2.45 1.82
N GLY A 111 1.63 2.57 2.49
CA GLY A 111 0.99 1.46 3.21
C GLY A 111 -0.30 1.02 2.53
N LEU A 112 -0.43 -0.30 2.25
CA LEU A 112 -1.60 -0.89 1.60
C LEU A 112 -2.29 -1.87 2.56
N CYS A 113 -3.54 -1.64 2.90
CA CYS A 113 -4.38 -2.44 3.81
C CYS A 113 -3.70 -2.72 5.17
N PHE A 114 -3.13 -3.90 5.38
CA PHE A 114 -2.30 -4.17 6.57
C PHE A 114 -1.17 -3.14 6.70
N GLY A 115 -0.54 -2.76 5.58
CA GLY A 115 0.49 -1.72 5.55
C GLY A 115 -0.02 -0.35 6.03
N HIS A 116 -1.28 0.00 5.74
CA HIS A 116 -1.93 1.18 6.29
C HIS A 116 -2.08 1.09 7.81
N GLN A 117 -2.52 -0.06 8.29
CA GLN A 117 -2.76 -0.30 9.71
C GLN A 117 -1.45 -0.30 10.52
N ILE A 118 -0.44 -1.07 10.08
CA ILE A 118 0.84 -1.17 10.80
C ILE A 118 1.62 0.14 10.76
N LEU A 119 1.53 0.93 9.67
CA LEU A 119 2.13 2.25 9.58
C LEU A 119 1.46 3.24 10.55
N ALA A 120 0.13 3.23 10.62
CA ALA A 120 -0.59 4.05 11.59
C ALA A 120 -0.20 3.69 13.03
N LYS A 121 -0.14 2.40 13.35
CA LYS A 121 0.31 1.91 14.67
C LYS A 121 1.74 2.30 14.97
N ALA A 122 2.67 2.14 14.01
CA ALA A 122 4.08 2.53 14.15
C ALA A 122 4.25 4.00 14.50
N LEU A 123 3.37 4.87 14.00
CA LEU A 123 3.44 6.32 14.20
C LEU A 123 2.55 6.83 15.34
N GLY A 124 2.04 5.95 16.21
CA GLY A 124 1.31 6.32 17.43
C GLY A 124 -0.21 6.36 17.28
N GLY A 125 -0.76 5.84 16.20
CA GLY A 125 -2.18 5.56 16.04
C GLY A 125 -2.60 4.24 16.71
N ARG A 126 -3.86 3.85 16.49
CA ARG A 126 -4.41 2.59 17.01
C ARG A 126 -5.22 1.87 15.95
N VAL A 127 -5.10 0.54 15.95
CA VAL A 127 -5.85 -0.37 15.10
C VAL A 127 -6.72 -1.26 15.96
N GLU A 128 -7.97 -1.47 15.57
CA GLU A 128 -8.94 -2.27 16.29
C GLU A 128 -9.84 -3.02 15.29
N PRO A 129 -10.47 -4.13 15.69
CA PRO A 129 -11.53 -4.73 14.91
C PRO A 129 -12.64 -3.72 14.63
N SER A 130 -13.10 -3.64 13.39
CA SER A 130 -14.13 -2.69 12.99
C SER A 130 -15.49 -3.07 13.57
N PRO A 131 -16.24 -2.14 14.18
CA PRO A 131 -17.60 -2.40 14.62
C PRO A 131 -18.57 -2.68 13.46
N PHE A 132 -18.15 -2.37 12.23
CA PHE A 132 -18.91 -2.63 11.00
C PHE A 132 -18.65 -4.04 10.40
N GLY A 133 -17.69 -4.80 11.00
CA GLY A 133 -17.27 -6.10 10.49
C GLY A 133 -16.50 -6.01 9.17
N TRP A 134 -16.56 -7.10 8.40
CA TRP A 134 -15.85 -7.23 7.12
C TRP A 134 -16.34 -6.21 6.09
N GLN A 135 -15.39 -5.54 5.43
CA GLN A 135 -15.58 -4.73 4.24
C GLN A 135 -15.00 -5.51 3.05
N LEU A 136 -15.84 -5.80 2.05
CA LEU A 136 -15.54 -6.70 0.95
C LEU A 136 -15.94 -6.09 -0.40
N GLY A 137 -15.15 -6.37 -1.44
CA GLY A 137 -15.41 -5.92 -2.81
C GLY A 137 -15.12 -4.44 -3.04
N LEU A 138 -15.64 -3.90 -4.13
CA LEU A 138 -15.43 -2.49 -4.49
C LEU A 138 -16.17 -1.57 -3.51
N GLN A 139 -15.43 -0.68 -2.86
CA GLN A 139 -15.93 0.29 -1.89
C GLN A 139 -15.62 1.72 -2.33
N ASP A 140 -16.58 2.62 -2.10
CA ASP A 140 -16.43 4.03 -2.37
C ASP A 140 -15.98 4.79 -1.11
N TYR A 141 -14.92 5.57 -1.25
CA TYR A 141 -14.37 6.41 -0.20
C TYR A 141 -14.42 7.88 -0.61
N ARG A 142 -15.09 8.71 0.18
CA ARG A 142 -15.15 10.16 -0.06
C ARG A 142 -13.80 10.80 0.26
N VAL A 143 -13.22 11.51 -0.70
CA VAL A 143 -12.00 12.31 -0.52
C VAL A 143 -12.31 13.54 0.32
N VAL A 144 -11.51 13.79 1.36
CA VAL A 144 -11.69 14.86 2.34
C VAL A 144 -10.69 15.99 2.13
N ASP A 145 -9.40 15.64 2.11
CA ASP A 145 -8.30 16.61 2.06
C ASP A 145 -7.12 15.99 1.27
N ALA A 146 -7.17 16.17 -0.05
CA ALA A 146 -6.11 15.70 -0.95
C ALA A 146 -5.01 16.76 -1.06
N PRO A 147 -3.74 16.42 -0.81
CA PRO A 147 -2.63 17.33 -1.07
C PRO A 147 -2.43 17.54 -2.59
N ASP A 148 -1.80 18.64 -2.97
CA ASP A 148 -1.63 19.05 -4.39
C ASP A 148 -0.97 17.96 -5.26
N TRP A 149 -0.03 17.19 -4.70
CA TRP A 149 0.62 16.10 -5.43
C TRP A 149 -0.30 14.89 -5.70
N LEU A 150 -1.46 14.82 -5.02
CA LEU A 150 -2.57 13.89 -5.30
C LEU A 150 -3.64 14.53 -6.20
N ALA A 151 -3.34 15.63 -6.88
CA ALA A 151 -4.26 16.23 -7.83
C ALA A 151 -4.72 15.22 -8.90
N GLY A 152 -6.00 15.25 -9.23
CA GLY A 152 -6.62 14.32 -10.17
C GLY A 152 -7.54 13.28 -9.52
N LEU A 153 -7.51 13.11 -8.19
CA LEU A 153 -8.53 12.34 -7.51
C LEU A 153 -9.88 13.05 -7.58
N GLY A 154 -10.92 12.29 -7.90
CA GLY A 154 -12.30 12.77 -7.81
C GLY A 154 -12.75 12.99 -6.36
N PRO A 155 -13.99 13.46 -6.16
CA PRO A 155 -14.57 13.63 -4.82
C PRO A 155 -14.78 12.29 -4.08
N THR A 156 -14.76 11.19 -4.82
CA THR A 156 -14.87 9.81 -4.34
C THR A 156 -13.87 8.94 -5.08
N ILE A 157 -13.27 7.97 -4.40
CA ILE A 157 -12.39 6.95 -4.99
C ILE A 157 -12.94 5.56 -4.72
N GLY A 158 -13.01 4.73 -5.77
CA GLY A 158 -13.43 3.34 -5.69
C GLY A 158 -12.23 2.40 -5.62
N LEU A 159 -12.07 1.70 -4.49
CA LEU A 159 -11.00 0.71 -4.27
C LEU A 159 -11.57 -0.63 -3.82
N ASN A 160 -10.92 -1.70 -4.23
CA ASN A 160 -11.21 -3.03 -3.69
C ASN A 160 -10.89 -3.07 -2.19
N ALA A 161 -11.69 -3.77 -1.42
CA ALA A 161 -11.54 -3.89 0.02
C ALA A 161 -11.70 -5.34 0.47
N ILE A 162 -10.80 -5.77 1.34
CA ILE A 162 -10.92 -7.00 2.09
C ILE A 162 -10.25 -6.80 3.44
N HIS A 163 -11.03 -6.32 4.41
CA HIS A 163 -10.51 -6.08 5.76
C HIS A 163 -11.61 -6.14 6.81
N GLN A 164 -11.23 -6.50 8.04
CA GLN A 164 -12.07 -6.53 9.22
C GLN A 164 -11.57 -5.55 10.27
N ASP A 165 -10.24 -5.27 10.30
CA ASP A 165 -9.65 -4.29 11.18
C ASP A 165 -9.58 -2.92 10.50
N HIS A 166 -9.51 -1.87 11.31
CA HIS A 166 -9.39 -0.50 10.84
C HIS A 166 -8.52 0.35 11.77
N VAL A 167 -7.97 1.44 11.25
CA VAL A 167 -7.35 2.47 12.08
C VAL A 167 -8.45 3.19 12.85
N SER A 168 -8.50 3.01 14.18
CA SER A 168 -9.50 3.64 15.07
C SER A 168 -9.03 4.99 15.59
N VAL A 169 -7.70 5.19 15.75
CA VAL A 169 -7.10 6.47 16.16
C VAL A 169 -6.06 6.88 15.14
N VAL A 170 -6.27 8.04 14.51
CA VAL A 170 -5.32 8.64 13.58
C VAL A 170 -4.04 9.03 14.32
N PRO A 171 -2.85 8.66 13.83
CA PRO A 171 -1.60 9.02 14.51
C PRO A 171 -1.35 10.54 14.49
N PRO A 172 -0.60 11.07 15.47
CA PRO A 172 -0.23 12.47 15.51
C PRO A 172 0.43 12.96 14.22
N GLY A 173 -0.02 14.09 13.69
CA GLY A 173 0.53 14.69 12.47
C GLY A 173 0.03 14.08 11.15
N ALA A 174 -0.73 12.99 11.19
CA ALA A 174 -1.41 12.48 10.01
C ALA A 174 -2.71 13.26 9.73
N ARG A 175 -3.06 13.36 8.43
CA ARG A 175 -4.30 13.97 7.95
C ARG A 175 -5.18 12.94 7.27
N LEU A 176 -6.48 13.09 7.39
CA LEU A 176 -7.46 12.24 6.73
C LEU A 176 -7.54 12.60 5.24
N LEU A 177 -7.16 11.64 4.38
CA LEU A 177 -7.30 11.77 2.93
C LEU A 177 -8.69 11.35 2.46
N ALA A 178 -9.14 10.17 2.91
CA ALA A 178 -10.43 9.63 2.48
C ALA A 178 -11.14 8.87 3.61
N THR A 179 -12.47 8.86 3.55
CA THR A 179 -13.36 8.33 4.57
C THR A 179 -14.58 7.64 3.97
N ALA A 180 -15.14 6.67 4.70
CA ALA A 180 -16.46 6.12 4.47
C ALA A 180 -17.17 5.87 5.81
N PRO A 181 -18.52 5.76 5.85
CA PRO A 181 -19.24 5.50 7.11
C PRO A 181 -18.76 4.24 7.83
N HIS A 182 -18.38 3.22 7.06
CA HIS A 182 -17.89 1.92 7.55
C HIS A 182 -16.36 1.85 7.70
N CYS A 183 -15.64 2.86 7.23
CA CYS A 183 -14.18 2.99 7.32
C CYS A 183 -13.79 4.47 7.49
N PRO A 184 -13.91 5.03 8.72
CA PRO A 184 -13.69 6.47 8.95
C PRO A 184 -12.31 6.97 8.55
N ASN A 185 -11.28 6.15 8.72
CA ASN A 185 -9.90 6.47 8.41
C ASN A 185 -9.40 5.63 7.22
N ALA A 186 -10.10 5.73 6.07
CA ALA A 186 -9.86 4.88 4.91
C ALA A 186 -8.55 5.17 4.17
N ALA A 187 -8.05 6.41 4.23
CA ALA A 187 -6.74 6.76 3.72
C ALA A 187 -6.16 7.93 4.52
N LEU A 188 -4.86 7.88 4.76
CA LEU A 188 -4.13 8.85 5.57
C LEU A 188 -2.89 9.37 4.84
N VAL A 189 -2.58 10.66 5.04
CA VAL A 189 -1.35 11.31 4.57
C VAL A 189 -0.56 11.78 5.79
N TYR A 190 0.73 11.47 5.83
CA TYR A 190 1.65 11.78 6.94
C TYR A 190 2.65 12.84 6.49
N GLY A 191 2.16 14.04 6.30
CA GLY A 191 2.94 15.15 5.75
C GLY A 191 3.47 14.82 4.34
N LYS A 192 4.79 14.93 4.16
CA LYS A 192 5.49 14.49 2.94
C LYS A 192 6.17 13.12 3.11
N ALA A 193 6.04 12.46 4.24
CA ALA A 193 6.81 11.26 4.54
C ALA A 193 6.09 9.97 4.17
N ALA A 194 4.75 9.92 4.26
CA ALA A 194 4.04 8.70 3.96
C ALA A 194 2.60 8.94 3.50
N ILE A 195 2.03 7.92 2.85
CA ILE A 195 0.62 7.82 2.48
C ILE A 195 0.16 6.38 2.67
N SER A 196 -1.10 6.19 3.04
CA SER A 196 -1.62 4.84 3.18
C SER A 196 -3.10 4.74 2.87
N PHE A 197 -3.52 3.55 2.40
CA PHE A 197 -4.88 3.24 1.99
C PHE A 197 -5.35 1.95 2.69
N GLN A 198 -6.54 1.96 3.27
CA GLN A 198 -7.16 0.75 3.82
C GLN A 198 -7.68 -0.15 2.71
N GLY A 199 -8.15 0.41 1.61
CA GLY A 199 -8.45 -0.32 0.39
C GLY A 199 -7.19 -0.69 -0.40
N HIS A 200 -7.39 -1.48 -1.43
CA HIS A 200 -6.37 -2.06 -2.28
C HIS A 200 -6.36 -1.44 -3.68
N PRO A 201 -5.61 -0.35 -3.93
CA PRO A 201 -5.43 0.16 -5.29
C PRO A 201 -4.65 -0.82 -6.19
N GLU A 202 -3.86 -1.72 -5.61
CA GLU A 202 -3.07 -2.72 -6.31
C GLU A 202 -3.86 -3.95 -6.77
N PHE A 203 -5.06 -4.19 -6.23
CA PHE A 203 -5.88 -5.34 -6.61
C PHE A 203 -6.67 -5.05 -7.89
N THR A 204 -6.55 -5.94 -8.87
CA THR A 204 -7.47 -5.96 -10.00
C THR A 204 -8.84 -6.47 -9.55
N ARG A 205 -9.90 -6.09 -10.27
CA ARG A 205 -11.25 -6.60 -10.00
C ARG A 205 -11.34 -8.12 -10.19
N ASP A 206 -10.56 -8.67 -11.12
CA ASP A 206 -10.48 -10.11 -11.33
C ASP A 206 -9.83 -10.83 -10.14
N PHE A 207 -8.76 -10.27 -9.56
CA PHE A 207 -8.15 -10.82 -8.36
C PHE A 207 -9.11 -10.79 -7.17
N GLU A 208 -9.74 -9.65 -6.92
CA GLU A 208 -10.70 -9.51 -5.80
C GLU A 208 -11.86 -10.48 -5.95
N ARG A 209 -12.43 -10.63 -7.15
CA ARG A 209 -13.50 -11.58 -7.43
C ARG A 209 -13.09 -13.03 -7.12
N ASP A 210 -11.91 -13.45 -7.61
CA ASP A 210 -11.43 -14.81 -7.38
C ASP A 210 -11.10 -15.07 -5.90
N LEU A 211 -10.61 -14.03 -5.18
CA LEU A 211 -10.36 -14.08 -3.75
C LEU A 211 -11.66 -14.23 -2.96
N LEU A 212 -12.69 -13.44 -3.28
CA LEU A 212 -14.00 -13.54 -2.64
C LEU A 212 -14.65 -14.89 -2.93
N ALA A 213 -14.52 -15.44 -4.15
CA ALA A 213 -15.01 -16.75 -4.51
C ALA A 213 -14.28 -17.88 -3.76
N LEU A 214 -12.97 -17.73 -3.51
CA LEU A 214 -12.18 -18.73 -2.80
C LEU A 214 -12.49 -18.79 -1.31
N TYR A 215 -12.66 -17.62 -0.67
CA TYR A 215 -12.76 -17.53 0.79
C TYR A 215 -14.19 -17.29 1.31
N GLY A 216 -15.15 -17.00 0.42
CA GLY A 216 -16.55 -16.80 0.78
C GLY A 216 -17.17 -18.05 1.38
N GLY A 217 -17.71 -17.95 2.59
CA GLY A 217 -18.31 -19.07 3.33
C GLY A 217 -17.31 -19.92 4.13
N ASP A 218 -16.00 -19.61 4.03
CA ASP A 218 -14.94 -20.20 4.86
C ASP A 218 -14.42 -19.13 5.83
N THR A 219 -13.43 -18.36 5.39
CA THR A 219 -12.82 -17.28 6.20
C THR A 219 -13.66 -16.01 6.18
N LEU A 220 -14.34 -15.73 5.06
CA LEU A 220 -15.20 -14.56 4.90
C LEU A 220 -16.68 -14.92 5.08
N PRO A 221 -17.50 -14.02 5.69
CA PRO A 221 -18.94 -14.22 5.81
C PRO A 221 -19.58 -14.46 4.43
N ALA A 222 -20.30 -15.59 4.30
CA ALA A 222 -20.86 -16.03 3.02
C ALA A 222 -21.83 -15.02 2.39
N ASP A 223 -22.67 -14.39 3.22
CA ASP A 223 -23.64 -13.39 2.80
C ASP A 223 -22.96 -12.12 2.25
N ARG A 224 -21.94 -11.62 2.94
CA ARG A 224 -21.18 -10.44 2.50
C ARG A 224 -20.33 -10.72 1.26
N ALA A 225 -19.64 -11.86 1.22
CA ALA A 225 -18.87 -12.27 0.05
C ALA A 225 -19.79 -12.47 -1.17
N GLY A 226 -20.96 -13.09 -0.99
CA GLY A 226 -21.94 -13.25 -2.06
C GLY A 226 -22.51 -11.93 -2.57
N GLN A 227 -22.80 -10.97 -1.69
CA GLN A 227 -23.24 -9.62 -2.08
C GLN A 227 -22.16 -8.88 -2.86
N ALA A 228 -20.89 -8.91 -2.39
CA ALA A 228 -19.76 -8.30 -3.07
C ALA A 228 -19.55 -8.90 -4.46
N LEU A 229 -19.56 -10.23 -4.58
CA LEU A 229 -19.45 -10.95 -5.86
C LEU A 229 -20.55 -10.56 -6.85
N ALA A 230 -21.80 -10.46 -6.38
CA ALA A 230 -22.93 -10.10 -7.22
C ALA A 230 -22.87 -8.66 -7.75
N ALA A 231 -22.19 -7.76 -7.02
CA ALA A 231 -22.01 -6.36 -7.40
C ALA A 231 -20.73 -6.10 -8.24
N MET A 232 -19.83 -7.07 -8.31
CA MET A 232 -18.54 -6.88 -8.99
C MET A 232 -18.60 -7.34 -10.45
N GLU A 233 -18.21 -6.42 -11.33
CA GLU A 233 -17.79 -6.77 -12.70
C GLU A 233 -16.29 -7.12 -12.69
N GLY A 234 -15.89 -8.09 -13.51
CA GLY A 234 -14.47 -8.43 -13.68
C GLY A 234 -13.67 -7.31 -14.36
N GLY A 235 -12.36 -7.44 -14.36
CA GLY A 235 -11.46 -6.53 -15.06
C GLY A 235 -10.18 -6.20 -14.31
N GLY A 236 -9.41 -5.25 -14.85
CA GLY A 236 -8.15 -4.76 -14.32
C GLY A 236 -8.30 -3.82 -13.12
N LEU A 237 -7.30 -2.98 -12.92
CA LEU A 237 -7.32 -1.90 -11.93
C LEU A 237 -8.48 -0.93 -12.19
N THR A 238 -8.99 -0.30 -11.13
CA THR A 238 -9.98 0.77 -11.28
C THR A 238 -9.35 2.04 -11.87
N ALA A 239 -10.15 2.94 -12.42
CA ALA A 239 -9.66 4.23 -12.92
C ALA A 239 -9.00 5.05 -11.78
N ASP A 240 -9.56 4.99 -10.57
CA ASP A 240 -9.01 5.66 -9.39
C ASP A 240 -7.68 5.06 -8.97
N ALA A 241 -7.51 3.74 -9.06
CA ALA A 241 -6.24 3.07 -8.81
C ALA A 241 -5.14 3.54 -9.79
N LEU A 242 -5.47 3.76 -11.06
CA LEU A 242 -4.52 4.31 -12.04
C LEU A 242 -4.13 5.76 -11.71
N THR A 243 -5.08 6.57 -11.27
CA THR A 243 -4.82 7.95 -10.81
C THR A 243 -3.93 7.95 -9.56
N ILE A 244 -4.21 7.05 -8.60
CA ILE A 244 -3.38 6.85 -7.42
C ILE A 244 -1.97 6.40 -7.81
N ALA A 245 -1.83 5.44 -8.72
CA ALA A 245 -0.53 4.96 -9.20
C ALA A 245 0.35 6.10 -9.73
N ASP A 246 -0.22 6.99 -10.53
CA ASP A 246 0.49 8.16 -11.05
C ASP A 246 0.92 9.11 -9.93
N ALA A 247 0.03 9.40 -8.97
CA ALA A 247 0.35 10.23 -7.82
C ALA A 247 1.42 9.61 -6.92
N LEU A 248 1.38 8.28 -6.69
CA LEU A 248 2.40 7.57 -5.90
C LEU A 248 3.78 7.63 -6.56
N ARG A 249 3.87 7.52 -7.89
CA ARG A 249 5.14 7.71 -8.61
C ARG A 249 5.71 9.11 -8.41
N ARG A 250 4.88 10.17 -8.50
CA ARG A 250 5.31 11.54 -8.19
C ARG A 250 5.76 11.67 -6.75
N PHE A 251 5.00 11.14 -5.80
CA PHE A 251 5.34 11.13 -4.38
C PHE A 251 6.71 10.50 -4.10
N ILE A 252 7.05 9.40 -4.78
CA ILE A 252 8.36 8.75 -4.66
C ILE A 252 9.46 9.60 -5.30
N ALA A 253 9.19 10.21 -6.48
CA ALA A 253 10.19 10.93 -7.26
C ALA A 253 10.57 12.33 -6.71
N GLU A 254 9.74 12.94 -5.89
CA GLU A 254 9.95 14.28 -5.33
C GLU A 254 10.90 14.32 -4.10
N LYS A 255 11.66 13.26 -3.85
CA LYS A 255 12.52 13.08 -2.65
C LYS A 255 14.02 13.13 -2.92
#